data_232d113322efeb510a14f2bb0a09c4e6
#
_entry.id   232d113322efeb510a14f2bb0a09c4e6
#
_cell.length_a   1.000
_cell.length_b   1.000
_cell.length_c   1.000
_cell.angle_alpha   90.00
_cell.angle_beta   90.00
_cell.angle_gamma   90.00
#
_symmetry.space_group_name_H-M   'P 1'
#
loop_
_entity.id
_entity.type
_entity.pdbx_description
1 polymer ?
#
loop_
_entity_poly.entity_id
_entity_poly.type
_entity_poly.pdbx_seq_one_letter_code
_entity_poly.pdbx_strand_id
1 'polypeptide(L)'
;MDQEMEQENWYSEDAATFGDRLVGAREAMGMSQADLARRLGVKLKTVGAWEQDLSEPRANKLQMLAGVLNVSIMWLLNGEGDGIDGPDNEAALPADVANLLADIRQVKLEVSALGGRLGRLEKRLRLALKDHV
;
A
#
# COMPACT_ATOMS: atom_id res chain seq x y z
N MET A 1 9.52 -22.76 11.73
CA MET A 1 8.78 -21.92 12.67
C MET A 1 9.18 -20.47 12.55
N ASP A 2 10.46 -20.16 12.59
CA ASP A 2 10.91 -18.78 12.42
C ASP A 2 10.59 -18.21 11.05
N GLN A 3 10.60 -19.05 10.02
CA GLN A 3 10.26 -18.60 8.65
C GLN A 3 8.77 -18.27 8.51
N GLU A 4 7.89 -18.96 9.20
CA GLU A 4 6.47 -18.65 9.18
C GLU A 4 6.19 -17.33 9.91
N MET A 5 6.87 -17.06 11.00
CA MET A 5 6.73 -15.80 11.72
C MET A 5 7.29 -14.63 10.90
N GLU A 6 8.39 -14.85 10.20
CA GLU A 6 8.95 -13.82 9.30
C GLU A 6 8.00 -13.54 8.15
N GLN A 7 7.33 -14.56 7.61
CA GLN A 7 6.34 -14.37 6.55
C GLN A 7 5.11 -13.63 7.04
N GLU A 8 4.64 -13.93 8.25
CA GLU A 8 3.53 -13.19 8.85
C GLU A 8 3.91 -11.73 9.09
N ASN A 9 5.14 -11.48 9.56
CA ASN A 9 5.64 -10.12 9.75
C ASN A 9 5.82 -9.39 8.42
N TRP A 10 6.03 -10.12 7.34
CA TRP A 10 6.16 -9.51 6.02
C TRP A 10 4.87 -8.84 5.56
N TYR A 11 3.73 -9.32 6.03
CA TYR A 11 2.41 -8.74 5.75
C TYR A 11 1.99 -7.69 6.77
N SER A 12 2.74 -7.55 7.85
CA SER A 12 2.42 -6.60 8.91
C SER A 12 2.69 -5.17 8.45
N GLU A 13 2.16 -4.22 9.20
CA GLU A 13 2.38 -2.80 8.94
C GLU A 13 3.87 -2.45 8.95
N ASP A 14 4.68 -3.16 9.75
CA ASP A 14 6.12 -2.96 9.82
C ASP A 14 6.82 -3.38 8.52
N ALA A 15 6.26 -4.35 7.81
CA ALA A 15 6.83 -4.83 6.56
C ALA A 15 6.34 -4.04 5.34
N ALA A 16 5.20 -3.37 5.45
CA ALA A 16 4.66 -2.57 4.37
C ALA A 16 5.46 -1.29 4.20
N THR A 17 5.70 -0.92 2.94
CA THR A 17 6.40 0.31 2.61
C THR A 17 5.43 1.48 2.54
N PHE A 18 5.96 2.69 2.48
CA PHE A 18 5.16 3.88 2.20
C PHE A 18 4.36 3.69 0.91
N GLY A 19 5.01 3.22 -0.15
CA GLY A 19 4.34 2.99 -1.44
C GLY A 19 3.20 2.01 -1.33
N ASP A 20 3.36 0.94 -0.58
CA ASP A 20 2.32 -0.05 -0.36
C ASP A 20 1.11 0.56 0.34
N ARG A 21 1.33 1.37 1.37
CA ARG A 21 0.26 2.04 2.08
C ARG A 21 -0.45 3.07 1.19
N LEU A 22 0.32 3.77 0.37
CA LEU A 22 -0.23 4.75 -0.57
C LEU A 22 -1.16 4.06 -1.57
N VAL A 23 -0.75 2.95 -2.16
CA VAL A 23 -1.59 2.16 -3.08
C VAL A 23 -2.88 1.73 -2.38
N GLY A 24 -2.76 1.17 -1.18
CA GLY A 24 -3.91 0.69 -0.41
C GLY A 24 -4.91 1.81 -0.13
N ALA A 25 -4.43 2.96 0.33
CA ALA A 25 -5.28 4.10 0.64
C ALA A 25 -5.96 4.66 -0.62
N ARG A 26 -5.22 4.76 -1.72
CA ARG A 26 -5.75 5.23 -2.99
C ARG A 26 -6.86 4.31 -3.49
N GLU A 27 -6.62 3.01 -3.47
CA GLU A 27 -7.61 2.02 -3.91
C GLU A 27 -8.85 2.02 -3.01
N ALA A 28 -8.65 2.19 -1.71
CA ALA A 28 -9.77 2.27 -0.76
C ALA A 28 -10.67 3.46 -1.04
N MET A 29 -10.13 4.55 -1.59
CA MET A 29 -10.91 5.71 -1.99
C MET A 29 -11.46 5.61 -3.41
N GLY A 30 -11.21 4.50 -4.11
CA GLY A 30 -11.70 4.28 -5.46
C GLY A 30 -11.03 5.16 -6.51
N MET A 31 -9.83 5.66 -6.22
CA MET A 31 -9.11 6.54 -7.14
C MET A 31 -8.08 5.79 -7.96
N SER A 32 -7.95 6.20 -9.24
CA SER A 32 -6.83 5.77 -10.06
C SER A 32 -5.59 6.61 -9.73
N GLN A 33 -4.43 6.17 -10.21
CA GLN A 33 -3.21 6.96 -10.08
C GLN A 33 -3.37 8.33 -10.76
N ALA A 34 -4.04 8.37 -11.91
CA ALA A 34 -4.29 9.61 -12.63
C ALA A 34 -5.19 10.56 -11.84
N ASP A 35 -6.22 10.03 -11.18
CA ASP A 35 -7.09 10.84 -10.33
C ASP A 35 -6.31 11.46 -9.18
N LEU A 36 -5.47 10.69 -8.52
CA LEU A 36 -4.67 11.17 -7.40
C LEU A 36 -3.66 12.23 -7.88
N ALA A 37 -2.97 11.96 -8.99
CA ALA A 37 -2.02 12.90 -9.56
C ALA A 37 -2.68 14.26 -9.86
N ARG A 38 -3.88 14.21 -10.44
CA ARG A 38 -4.64 15.41 -10.77
C ARG A 38 -5.01 16.21 -9.53
N ARG A 39 -5.46 15.53 -8.46
CA ARG A 39 -5.85 16.18 -7.21
C ARG A 39 -4.66 16.83 -6.50
N LEU A 40 -3.48 16.24 -6.63
CA LEU A 40 -2.27 16.75 -6.01
C LEU A 40 -1.53 17.76 -6.88
N GLY A 41 -1.90 17.87 -8.15
CA GLY A 41 -1.21 18.75 -9.08
C GLY A 41 0.19 18.25 -9.43
N VAL A 42 0.37 16.94 -9.50
CA VAL A 42 1.64 16.30 -9.88
C VAL A 42 1.43 15.44 -11.13
N LYS A 43 2.53 14.99 -11.70
CA LYS A 43 2.49 14.11 -12.86
C LYS A 43 2.12 12.69 -12.46
N LEU A 44 1.47 11.98 -13.37
CA LEU A 44 1.13 10.56 -13.16
C LEU A 44 2.36 9.74 -12.81
N LYS A 45 3.46 9.97 -13.50
CA LYS A 45 4.70 9.27 -13.26
C LYS A 45 5.25 9.54 -11.85
N THR A 46 4.97 10.70 -11.26
CA THR A 46 5.37 11.03 -9.90
C THR A 46 4.64 10.15 -8.90
N VAL A 47 3.32 9.98 -9.05
CA VAL A 47 2.53 9.08 -8.20
C VAL A 47 3.03 7.66 -8.35
N GLY A 48 3.28 7.21 -9.58
CA GLY A 48 3.82 5.87 -9.83
C GLY A 48 5.15 5.64 -9.13
N ALA A 49 6.04 6.63 -9.15
CA ALA A 49 7.33 6.54 -8.48
C ALA A 49 7.18 6.42 -6.97
N TRP A 50 6.26 7.19 -6.38
CA TRP A 50 5.97 7.10 -4.94
C TRP A 50 5.45 5.70 -4.57
N GLU A 51 4.55 5.15 -5.38
CA GLU A 51 3.96 3.84 -5.11
C GLU A 51 4.94 2.69 -5.26
N GLN A 52 5.98 2.89 -6.06
CA GLN A 52 7.05 1.91 -6.24
C GLN A 52 8.25 2.14 -5.33
N ASP A 53 8.14 3.09 -4.42
CA ASP A 53 9.22 3.46 -3.48
C ASP A 53 10.50 3.90 -4.18
N LEU A 54 10.37 4.47 -5.39
CA LEU A 54 11.49 5.04 -6.14
C LEU A 54 11.81 6.46 -5.69
N SER A 55 10.82 7.16 -5.17
CA SER A 55 10.99 8.52 -4.63
C SER A 55 9.97 8.73 -3.52
N GLU A 56 10.15 9.80 -2.76
CA GLU A 56 9.28 10.14 -1.65
C GLU A 56 8.68 11.53 -1.86
N PRO A 57 7.41 11.73 -1.47
CA PRO A 57 6.83 13.07 -1.53
C PRO A 57 7.44 13.98 -0.49
N ARG A 58 7.54 15.26 -0.81
CA ARG A 58 7.96 16.28 0.14
C ARG A 58 6.83 16.56 1.14
N ALA A 59 7.18 17.23 2.23
CA ALA A 59 6.25 17.44 3.35
C ALA A 59 4.92 18.06 2.93
N ASN A 60 4.92 19.05 2.03
CA ASN A 60 3.69 19.68 1.58
C ASN A 60 2.80 18.71 0.80
N LYS A 61 3.40 17.88 -0.07
CA LYS A 61 2.64 16.88 -0.82
C LYS A 61 2.18 15.75 0.08
N LEU A 62 2.98 15.40 1.08
CA LEU A 62 2.61 14.39 2.07
C LEU A 62 1.37 14.82 2.85
N GLN A 63 1.28 16.09 3.25
CA GLN A 63 0.10 16.63 3.91
C GLN A 63 -1.13 16.59 3.00
N MET A 64 -0.96 16.93 1.73
CA MET A 64 -2.03 16.88 0.74
C MET A 64 -2.51 15.45 0.52
N LEU A 65 -1.57 14.51 0.44
CA LEU A 65 -1.88 13.08 0.32
C LEU A 65 -2.75 12.61 1.48
N ALA A 66 -2.33 12.91 2.70
CA ALA A 66 -3.07 12.51 3.89
C ALA A 66 -4.49 13.05 3.86
N GLY A 67 -4.67 14.31 3.47
CA GLY A 67 -5.98 14.93 3.38
C GLY A 67 -6.85 14.32 2.29
N VAL A 68 -6.30 14.12 1.10
CA VAL A 68 -7.03 13.55 -0.04
C VAL A 68 -7.42 12.10 0.22
N LEU A 69 -6.54 11.34 0.84
CA LEU A 69 -6.76 9.92 1.10
C LEU A 69 -7.48 9.65 2.43
N ASN A 70 -7.70 10.69 3.22
CA ASN A 70 -8.37 10.59 4.52
C ASN A 70 -7.67 9.63 5.48
N VAL A 71 -6.35 9.73 5.53
CA VAL A 71 -5.52 8.95 6.45
C VAL A 71 -4.58 9.91 7.18
N SER A 72 -3.98 9.46 8.27
CA SER A 72 -3.01 10.29 8.98
C SER A 72 -1.64 10.22 8.30
N ILE A 73 -0.85 11.27 8.47
CA ILE A 73 0.53 11.31 7.97
C ILE A 73 1.35 10.18 8.61
N MET A 74 1.18 9.98 9.92
CA MET A 74 1.88 8.92 10.64
C MET A 74 1.55 7.54 10.09
N TRP A 75 0.30 7.31 9.73
CA TRP A 75 -0.07 6.04 9.12
C TRP A 75 0.63 5.84 7.77
N LEU A 76 0.67 6.88 6.93
CA LEU A 76 1.37 6.79 5.64
C LEU A 76 2.86 6.50 5.83
N LEU A 77 3.48 7.11 6.82
CA LEU A 77 4.93 6.99 7.03
C LEU A 77 5.33 5.67 7.69
N ASN A 78 4.56 5.21 8.67
CA ASN A 78 4.98 4.05 9.46
C ASN A 78 3.85 3.08 9.83
N GLY A 79 2.65 3.29 9.32
CA GLY A 79 1.52 2.39 9.59
C GLY A 79 0.82 2.63 10.92
N GLU A 80 1.18 3.67 11.65
CA GLU A 80 0.57 3.99 12.93
C GLU A 80 -0.50 5.07 12.79
N GLY A 81 -1.56 4.94 13.59
CA GLY A 81 -2.64 5.92 13.61
C GLY A 81 -3.75 5.59 12.64
N ASP A 82 -4.52 6.61 12.26
CA ASP A 82 -5.73 6.47 11.44
C ASP A 82 -5.37 6.22 9.98
N GLY A 83 -5.65 5.02 9.53
CA GLY A 83 -5.42 4.60 8.16
C GLY A 83 -6.73 4.34 7.43
N ILE A 84 -6.68 3.39 6.48
CA ILE A 84 -7.81 2.97 5.65
C ILE A 84 -8.97 2.53 6.52
N ASP A 85 -8.66 1.92 7.65
CA ASP A 85 -9.61 1.31 8.58
C ASP A 85 -9.86 2.20 9.78
N GLY A 86 -10.17 3.45 9.55
CA GLY A 86 -10.36 4.40 10.62
C GLY A 86 -11.17 3.83 11.79
N PRO A 87 -10.77 4.12 13.04
CA PRO A 87 -11.37 3.51 14.22
C PRO A 87 -12.87 3.71 14.33
N ASP A 88 -13.41 4.78 13.77
CA ASP A 88 -14.84 5.07 13.85
C ASP A 88 -15.69 4.07 13.07
N ASN A 89 -15.17 3.57 11.95
CA ASN A 89 -15.89 2.58 11.14
C ASN A 89 -15.90 1.20 11.81
N GLU A 90 -14.83 0.85 12.46
CA GLU A 90 -14.73 -0.45 13.14
C GLU A 90 -15.55 -0.47 14.43
N ALA A 91 -15.59 0.65 15.15
CA ALA A 91 -16.34 0.77 16.40
C ALA A 91 -17.85 0.60 16.21
N ALA A 92 -18.37 0.87 15.01
CA ALA A 92 -19.79 0.76 14.69
C ALA A 92 -20.20 -0.67 14.28
N LEU A 93 -19.24 -1.61 14.11
CA LEU A 93 -19.51 -2.97 13.63
C LEU A 93 -19.39 -3.97 14.78
N PRO A 94 -20.14 -5.10 14.72
CA PRO A 94 -19.90 -6.20 15.64
C PRO A 94 -18.45 -6.67 15.53
N ALA A 95 -17.89 -7.14 16.64
CA ALA A 95 -16.48 -7.53 16.72
C ALA A 95 -16.09 -8.61 15.70
N ASP A 96 -16.96 -9.58 15.47
CA ASP A 96 -16.70 -10.64 14.51
C ASP A 96 -16.69 -10.12 13.06
N VAL A 97 -17.56 -9.18 12.73
CA VAL A 97 -17.59 -8.54 11.42
C VAL A 97 -16.34 -7.66 11.24
N ALA A 98 -15.97 -6.89 12.24
CA ALA A 98 -14.76 -6.07 12.21
C ALA A 98 -13.51 -6.93 11.99
N ASN A 99 -13.43 -8.07 12.68
CA ASN A 99 -12.32 -9.00 12.52
C ASN A 99 -12.26 -9.60 11.11
N LEU A 100 -13.41 -9.97 10.57
CA LEU A 100 -13.48 -10.49 9.19
C LEU A 100 -13.05 -9.45 8.17
N LEU A 101 -13.48 -8.20 8.35
CA LEU A 101 -13.06 -7.12 7.47
C LEU A 101 -11.56 -6.88 7.55
N ALA A 102 -10.99 -6.92 8.75
CA ALA A 102 -9.55 -6.80 8.93
C ALA A 102 -8.80 -7.92 8.22
N ASP A 103 -9.30 -9.16 8.33
CA ASP A 103 -8.71 -10.30 7.65
C ASP A 103 -8.79 -10.17 6.14
N ILE A 104 -9.92 -9.69 5.62
CA ILE A 104 -10.10 -9.47 4.17
C ILE A 104 -9.10 -8.44 3.67
N ARG A 105 -8.93 -7.33 4.40
CA ARG A 105 -7.97 -6.29 4.03
C ARG A 105 -6.55 -6.81 4.04
N GLN A 106 -6.23 -7.63 5.04
CA GLN A 106 -4.90 -8.24 5.14
C GLN A 106 -4.64 -9.15 3.93
N VAL A 107 -5.60 -9.99 3.56
CA VAL A 107 -5.47 -10.87 2.39
C VAL A 107 -5.31 -10.06 1.10
N LYS A 108 -6.05 -8.97 0.97
CA LYS A 108 -5.90 -8.09 -0.21
C LYS A 108 -4.48 -7.53 -0.32
N LEU A 109 -3.90 -7.10 0.80
CA LEU A 109 -2.53 -6.62 0.82
C LEU A 109 -1.54 -7.71 0.44
N GLU A 110 -1.75 -8.93 0.95
CA GLU A 110 -0.92 -10.08 0.63
C GLU A 110 -0.97 -10.42 -0.86
N VAL A 111 -2.17 -10.42 -1.44
CA VAL A 111 -2.36 -10.70 -2.87
C VAL A 111 -1.64 -9.65 -3.71
N SER A 112 -1.79 -8.39 -3.35
CA SER A 112 -1.13 -7.29 -4.05
C SER A 112 0.40 -7.42 -3.99
N ALA A 113 0.93 -7.73 -2.82
CA ALA A 113 2.37 -7.91 -2.62
C ALA A 113 2.90 -9.11 -3.42
N LEU A 114 2.14 -10.21 -3.43
CA LEU A 114 2.51 -11.40 -4.20
C LEU A 114 2.48 -11.12 -5.71
N GLY A 115 1.50 -10.35 -6.17
CA GLY A 115 1.44 -9.95 -7.57
C GLY A 115 2.68 -9.17 -8.00
N GLY A 116 3.12 -8.23 -7.16
CA GLY A 116 4.33 -7.47 -7.42
C GLY A 116 5.59 -8.35 -7.43
N ARG A 117 5.67 -9.26 -6.47
CA ARG A 117 6.79 -10.22 -6.40
C ARG A 117 6.82 -11.12 -7.64
N LEU A 118 5.67 -11.61 -8.04
CA LEU A 118 5.55 -12.44 -9.24
C LEU A 118 6.03 -11.69 -10.48
N GLY A 119 5.61 -10.44 -10.63
CA GLY A 119 6.04 -9.60 -11.75
C GLY A 119 7.56 -9.44 -11.80
N ARG A 120 8.19 -9.23 -10.64
CA ARG A 120 9.64 -9.12 -10.57
C ARG A 120 10.35 -10.43 -10.94
N LEU A 121 9.80 -11.56 -10.50
CA LEU A 121 10.35 -12.88 -10.84
C LEU A 121 10.21 -13.17 -12.33
N GLU A 122 9.08 -12.83 -12.93
CA GLU A 122 8.86 -12.99 -14.37
C GLU A 122 9.88 -12.18 -15.17
N LYS A 123 10.14 -10.96 -14.73
CA LYS A 123 11.14 -10.09 -15.36
C LYS A 123 12.53 -10.71 -15.27
N ARG A 124 12.88 -11.23 -14.10
CA ARG A 124 14.17 -11.91 -13.92
C ARG A 124 14.29 -13.13 -14.80
N LEU A 125 13.20 -13.89 -14.92
CA LEU A 125 13.19 -15.07 -15.80
C LEU A 125 13.39 -14.66 -17.25
N ARG A 126 12.70 -13.65 -17.73
CA ARG A 126 12.86 -13.17 -19.11
C ARG A 126 14.30 -12.74 -19.38
N LEU A 127 14.92 -12.03 -18.44
CA LEU A 127 16.30 -11.60 -18.59
C LEU A 127 17.26 -12.79 -18.61
N ALA A 128 17.04 -13.78 -17.74
CA ALA A 128 17.87 -14.98 -17.70
C ALA A 128 17.76 -15.79 -18.98
N LEU A 129 16.55 -15.94 -19.52
CA LEU A 129 16.35 -16.65 -20.79
C LEU A 129 17.00 -15.92 -21.95
N LYS A 130 16.97 -14.60 -21.94
CA LYS A 130 17.60 -13.77 -22.97
C LYS A 130 19.11 -13.94 -22.99
N ASP A 131 19.72 -14.08 -21.82
CA ASP A 131 21.18 -14.26 -21.70
C ASP A 131 21.63 -15.64 -22.17
N HIS A 132 20.73 -16.61 -22.23
CA HIS A 132 21.05 -17.98 -22.64
C HIS A 132 20.78 -18.29 -24.11
N VAL A 133 20.31 -17.31 -24.86
CA VAL A 133 19.99 -17.49 -26.29
C VAL A 133 21.14 -17.10 -27.21
#